data_26354113d2fc99dc2df971b79c5a1d1e
#
_entry.id   26354113d2fc99dc2df971b79c5a1d1e
#
_cell.length_a   1.000
_cell.length_b   1.000
_cell.length_c   1.000
_cell.angle_alpha   90.00
_cell.angle_beta   90.00
_cell.angle_gamma   90.00
#
_symmetry.space_group_name_H-M   'P 1'
#
loop_
_entity.id
_entity.type
_entity.pdbx_description
1 polymer ?
#
loop_
_entity_poly.entity_id
_entity_poly.type
_entity_poly.pdbx_seq_one_letter_code
_entity_poly.pdbx_strand_id
1 'polypeptide(L)'
;FLIDEYQVYEARLAGADAILLIAEILDDRRLRALRECAESLGMAALVEFHDPANLPRVLDSGASLVGVNNRDLHEFKTDLEQTLRLRDRIPPEVVLVSESGIRNRADVERLERAGVSAILVGETLMRSPDIGRAVEDLLGLTAGSVSE
;
A
#
# COMPACT_ATOMS: atom_id res chain seq x y z
N PHE A 1 -13.27 6.76 3.03
CA PHE A 1 -12.07 7.59 3.12
C PHE A 1 -12.00 8.22 4.51
N LEU A 2 -10.81 8.19 5.13
CA LEU A 2 -10.58 8.77 6.44
C LEU A 2 -10.19 10.24 6.28
N ILE A 3 -11.00 11.14 6.82
CA ILE A 3 -10.81 12.59 6.73
C ILE A 3 -10.96 13.31 8.08
N ASP A 4 -11.31 12.56 9.13
CA ASP A 4 -11.55 13.08 10.47
C ASP A 4 -11.06 12.11 11.54
N GLU A 5 -10.57 12.64 12.67
CA GLU A 5 -10.09 11.83 13.80
C GLU A 5 -11.16 10.90 14.38
N TYR A 6 -12.42 11.31 14.34
CA TYR A 6 -13.53 10.47 14.77
C TYR A 6 -13.53 9.11 14.06
N GLN A 7 -13.25 9.09 12.72
CA GLN A 7 -13.17 7.86 11.95
C GLN A 7 -11.97 6.99 12.35
N VAL A 8 -10.87 7.61 12.82
CA VAL A 8 -9.70 6.87 13.34
C VAL A 8 -10.07 6.16 14.65
N TYR A 9 -10.81 6.84 15.55
CA TYR A 9 -11.34 6.21 16.78
C TYR A 9 -12.35 5.10 16.47
N GLU A 10 -13.24 5.29 15.48
CA GLU A 10 -14.15 4.23 15.03
C GLU A 10 -13.39 3.00 14.50
N ALA A 11 -12.35 3.21 13.68
CA ALA A 11 -11.51 2.12 13.17
C ALA A 11 -10.86 1.34 14.33
N ARG A 12 -10.31 2.04 15.32
CA ARG A 12 -9.72 1.40 16.51
C ARG A 12 -10.76 0.64 17.31
N LEU A 13 -11.94 1.22 17.53
CA LEU A 13 -13.04 0.57 18.25
C LEU A 13 -13.54 -0.69 17.54
N ALA A 14 -13.53 -0.68 16.22
CA ALA A 14 -13.83 -1.85 15.39
C ALA A 14 -12.71 -2.92 15.38
N GLY A 15 -11.58 -2.67 16.04
CA GLY A 15 -10.46 -3.63 16.16
C GLY A 15 -9.44 -3.54 15.03
N ALA A 16 -9.38 -2.43 14.29
CA ALA A 16 -8.37 -2.25 13.25
C ALA A 16 -6.95 -2.22 13.82
N ASP A 17 -6.00 -2.85 13.12
CA ASP A 17 -4.56 -2.79 13.39
C ASP A 17 -3.87 -1.72 12.56
N ALA A 18 -4.50 -1.29 11.48
CA ALA A 18 -4.01 -0.25 10.58
C ALA A 18 -5.16 0.54 9.95
N ILE A 19 -4.83 1.77 9.51
CA ILE A 19 -5.71 2.61 8.69
C ILE A 19 -5.01 2.99 7.38
N LEU A 20 -5.79 3.39 6.38
CA LEU A 20 -5.29 3.93 5.12
C LEU A 20 -5.66 5.40 5.00
N LEU A 21 -4.67 6.25 4.74
CA LEU A 21 -4.80 7.68 4.51
C LEU A 21 -4.40 8.01 3.06
N ILE A 22 -5.24 8.73 2.34
CA ILE A 22 -4.99 9.11 0.95
C ILE A 22 -4.45 10.55 0.90
N ALA A 23 -3.20 10.71 0.45
CA ALA A 23 -2.54 12.00 0.43
C ALA A 23 -3.26 13.02 -0.48
N GLU A 24 -3.86 12.59 -1.59
CA GLU A 24 -4.54 13.45 -2.55
C GLU A 24 -5.75 14.19 -1.98
N ILE A 25 -6.39 13.66 -0.94
CA ILE A 25 -7.62 14.24 -0.36
C ILE A 25 -7.39 14.94 0.98
N LEU A 26 -6.19 14.85 1.53
CA LEU A 26 -5.81 15.44 2.82
C LEU A 26 -4.81 16.57 2.62
N ASP A 27 -4.97 17.68 3.30
CA ASP A 27 -3.90 18.66 3.45
C ASP A 27 -2.79 18.14 4.39
N ASP A 28 -1.62 18.79 4.39
CA ASP A 28 -0.44 18.35 5.15
C ASP A 28 -0.70 18.27 6.65
N ARG A 29 -1.49 19.20 7.20
CA ARG A 29 -1.83 19.25 8.62
C ARG A 29 -2.73 18.08 8.98
N ARG A 30 -3.76 17.80 8.19
CA ARG A 30 -4.68 16.68 8.42
C ARG A 30 -3.99 15.34 8.23
N LEU A 31 -3.18 15.20 7.19
CA LEU A 31 -2.42 13.97 6.95
C LEU A 31 -1.57 13.61 8.16
N ARG A 32 -0.82 14.58 8.69
CA ARG A 32 0.00 14.39 9.89
C ARG A 32 -0.86 14.08 11.13
N ALA A 33 -1.90 14.86 11.37
CA ALA A 33 -2.75 14.69 12.56
C ALA A 33 -3.43 13.30 12.59
N LEU A 34 -3.99 12.84 11.46
CA LEU A 34 -4.66 11.54 11.38
C LEU A 34 -3.66 10.38 11.54
N ARG A 35 -2.45 10.50 10.95
CA ARG A 35 -1.39 9.52 11.14
C ARG A 35 -0.97 9.41 12.61
N GLU A 36 -0.68 10.56 13.24
CA GLU A 36 -0.29 10.62 14.66
C GLU A 36 -1.39 10.11 15.59
N CYS A 37 -2.66 10.43 15.29
CA CYS A 37 -3.80 9.90 16.01
C CYS A 37 -3.84 8.35 15.94
N ALA A 38 -3.70 7.77 14.76
CA ALA A 38 -3.68 6.31 14.58
C ALA A 38 -2.53 5.66 15.36
N GLU A 39 -1.32 6.20 15.22
CA GLU A 39 -0.14 5.69 15.94
C GLU A 39 -0.28 5.79 17.45
N SER A 40 -0.87 6.87 17.98
CA SER A 40 -1.15 7.03 19.41
C SER A 40 -2.12 5.99 19.96
N LEU A 41 -2.98 5.45 19.09
CA LEU A 41 -3.92 4.38 19.40
C LEU A 41 -3.35 2.97 19.12
N GLY A 42 -2.09 2.87 18.75
CA GLY A 42 -1.41 1.61 18.47
C GLY A 42 -1.77 0.98 17.11
N MET A 43 -2.25 1.79 16.15
CA MET A 43 -2.50 1.37 14.77
C MET A 43 -1.40 1.87 13.85
N ALA A 44 -1.06 1.10 12.81
CA ALA A 44 -0.24 1.59 11.70
C ALA A 44 -1.07 2.53 10.80
N ALA A 45 -0.39 3.48 10.14
CA ALA A 45 -1.00 4.34 9.13
C ALA A 45 -0.31 4.13 7.79
N LEU A 46 -0.99 3.45 6.86
CA LEU A 46 -0.57 3.36 5.47
C LEU A 46 -0.94 4.67 4.77
N VAL A 47 0.06 5.44 4.38
CA VAL A 47 -0.15 6.70 3.63
C VAL A 47 0.01 6.41 2.15
N GLU A 48 -1.12 6.36 1.47
CA GLU A 48 -1.21 6.10 0.03
C GLU A 48 -1.12 7.39 -0.78
N PHE A 49 -0.44 7.33 -1.92
CA PHE A 49 -0.50 8.37 -2.95
C PHE A 49 -0.38 7.78 -4.36
N HIS A 50 -0.95 8.48 -5.34
CA HIS A 50 -0.82 8.15 -6.76
C HIS A 50 0.10 9.15 -7.47
N ASP A 51 -0.13 10.46 -7.32
CA ASP A 51 0.68 11.47 -7.99
C ASP A 51 2.08 11.56 -7.35
N PRO A 52 3.18 11.31 -8.11
CA PRO A 52 4.55 11.44 -7.62
C PRO A 52 4.90 12.80 -7.00
N ALA A 53 4.15 13.85 -7.32
CA ALA A 53 4.31 15.17 -6.70
C ALA A 53 3.99 15.16 -5.19
N ASN A 54 3.18 14.20 -4.72
CA ASN A 54 2.85 14.06 -3.30
C ASN A 54 3.96 13.40 -2.48
N LEU A 55 4.94 12.71 -3.08
CA LEU A 55 5.98 12.00 -2.34
C LEU A 55 6.70 12.87 -1.29
N PRO A 56 7.15 14.12 -1.59
CA PRO A 56 7.82 14.92 -0.57
C PRO A 56 6.94 15.17 0.66
N ARG A 57 5.68 15.57 0.48
CA ARG A 57 4.77 15.85 1.60
C ARG A 57 4.37 14.60 2.38
N VAL A 58 4.31 13.45 1.72
CA VAL A 58 4.08 12.16 2.38
C VAL A 58 5.25 11.82 3.30
N LEU A 59 6.49 11.96 2.84
CA LEU A 59 7.68 11.75 3.67
C LEU A 59 7.77 12.80 4.79
N ASP A 60 7.50 14.08 4.51
CA ASP A 60 7.50 15.17 5.48
C ASP A 60 6.39 14.99 6.55
N SER A 61 5.35 14.23 6.27
CA SER A 61 4.35 13.86 7.28
C SER A 61 4.90 12.95 8.38
N GLY A 62 6.06 12.32 8.15
CA GLY A 62 6.66 11.32 9.05
C GLY A 62 6.12 9.91 8.85
N ALA A 63 5.51 9.62 7.70
CA ALA A 63 5.00 8.29 7.39
C ALA A 63 6.12 7.25 7.31
N SER A 64 6.03 6.18 8.08
CA SER A 64 6.93 5.02 8.07
C SER A 64 6.43 3.87 7.18
N LEU A 65 5.16 3.93 6.77
CA LEU A 65 4.50 2.96 5.90
C LEU A 65 3.83 3.72 4.75
N VAL A 66 4.35 3.58 3.54
CA VAL A 66 3.97 4.38 2.37
C VAL A 66 3.50 3.49 1.25
N GLY A 67 2.34 3.80 0.70
CA GLY A 67 1.73 3.12 -0.43
C GLY A 67 1.85 3.92 -1.74
N VAL A 68 2.35 3.30 -2.78
CA VAL A 68 2.30 3.84 -4.14
C VAL A 68 1.17 3.15 -4.90
N ASN A 69 0.10 3.91 -5.17
CA ASN A 69 -1.00 3.39 -5.98
C ASN A 69 -0.68 3.54 -7.47
N ASN A 70 -0.40 2.41 -8.11
CA ASN A 70 -0.12 2.36 -9.55
C ASN A 70 -1.33 2.64 -10.44
N ARG A 71 -2.53 2.79 -9.85
CA ARG A 71 -3.74 3.12 -10.59
C ARG A 71 -3.99 4.62 -10.56
N ASP A 72 -4.05 5.24 -11.72
CA ASP A 72 -4.61 6.58 -11.87
C ASP A 72 -6.11 6.54 -11.54
N LEU A 73 -6.51 7.33 -10.53
CA LEU A 73 -7.90 7.37 -10.09
C LEU A 73 -8.82 8.20 -11.02
N HIS A 74 -8.25 8.94 -11.98
CA HIS A 74 -9.00 9.70 -12.98
C HIS A 74 -9.19 8.88 -14.27
N GLU A 75 -8.11 8.24 -14.77
CA GLU A 75 -8.13 7.48 -16.01
C GLU A 75 -8.32 5.97 -15.79
N PHE A 76 -8.23 5.49 -14.56
CA PHE A 76 -8.28 4.08 -14.16
C PHE A 76 -7.22 3.19 -14.84
N LYS A 77 -6.19 3.79 -15.42
CA LYS A 77 -5.04 3.07 -15.97
C LYS A 77 -4.09 2.66 -14.84
N THR A 78 -3.49 1.49 -14.98
CA THR A 78 -2.49 0.99 -14.03
C THR A 78 -1.12 0.92 -14.70
N ASP A 79 -0.10 1.47 -14.01
CA ASP A 79 1.29 1.42 -14.45
C ASP A 79 2.20 0.99 -13.29
N LEU A 80 2.58 -0.30 -13.25
CA LEU A 80 3.44 -0.87 -12.21
C LEU A 80 4.84 -0.20 -12.18
N GLU A 81 5.29 0.38 -13.30
CA GLU A 81 6.56 1.09 -13.36
C GLU A 81 6.59 2.32 -12.44
N GLN A 82 5.44 2.84 -12.04
CA GLN A 82 5.38 3.99 -11.13
C GLN A 82 6.04 3.70 -9.79
N THR A 83 5.70 2.58 -9.14
CA THR A 83 6.37 2.16 -7.89
C THR A 83 7.89 1.97 -8.12
N LEU A 84 8.27 1.33 -9.21
CA LEU A 84 9.69 1.07 -9.52
C LEU A 84 10.48 2.37 -9.70
N ARG A 85 9.91 3.35 -10.41
CA ARG A 85 10.55 4.68 -10.61
C ARG A 85 10.69 5.48 -9.31
N LEU A 86 9.78 5.27 -8.37
CA LEU A 86 9.77 6.03 -7.11
C LEU A 86 10.61 5.39 -6.01
N ARG A 87 10.96 4.09 -6.13
CA ARG A 87 11.66 3.34 -5.09
C ARG A 87 12.94 4.03 -4.59
N ASP A 88 13.78 4.51 -5.50
CA ASP A 88 15.06 5.15 -5.15
C ASP A 88 14.90 6.52 -4.46
N ARG A 89 13.71 7.08 -4.50
CA ARG A 89 13.36 8.36 -3.85
C ARG A 89 12.76 8.17 -2.46
N ILE A 90 12.44 6.94 -2.08
CA ILE A 90 11.86 6.58 -0.78
C ILE A 90 12.98 6.04 0.11
N PRO A 91 13.18 6.60 1.31
CA PRO A 91 14.21 6.16 2.25
C PRO A 91 14.10 4.66 2.57
N PRO A 92 15.22 3.95 2.78
CA PRO A 92 15.22 2.51 3.01
C PRO A 92 14.54 2.09 4.31
N GLU A 93 14.45 2.99 5.29
CA GLU A 93 13.75 2.78 6.56
C GLU A 93 12.22 2.85 6.43
N VAL A 94 11.70 3.39 5.33
CA VAL A 94 10.27 3.45 5.05
C VAL A 94 9.81 2.15 4.40
N VAL A 95 8.79 1.54 4.98
CA VAL A 95 8.15 0.35 4.40
C VAL A 95 7.34 0.76 3.17
N LEU A 96 7.80 0.33 2.01
CA LEU A 96 7.14 0.63 0.73
C LEU A 96 6.15 -0.47 0.36
N VAL A 97 4.91 -0.07 0.13
CA VAL A 97 3.82 -0.91 -0.38
C VAL A 97 3.52 -0.53 -1.83
N SER A 98 3.50 -1.51 -2.73
CA SER A 98 3.01 -1.31 -4.10
C SER A 98 1.55 -1.73 -4.20
N GLU A 99 0.72 -0.87 -4.74
CA GLU A 99 -0.72 -1.08 -4.79
C GLU A 99 -1.24 -1.00 -6.23
N SER A 100 -2.22 -1.84 -6.54
CA SER A 100 -2.83 -1.93 -7.87
C SER A 100 -1.89 -2.41 -9.00
N GLY A 101 -2.46 -3.03 -10.03
CA GLY A 101 -1.73 -3.43 -11.23
C GLY A 101 -0.90 -4.70 -11.11
N ILE A 102 -0.89 -5.37 -9.96
CA ILE A 102 -0.17 -6.61 -9.71
C ILE A 102 -1.06 -7.78 -10.14
N ARG A 103 -0.62 -8.55 -11.13
CA ARG A 103 -1.45 -9.55 -11.80
C ARG A 103 -0.93 -10.98 -11.68
N ASN A 104 0.36 -11.15 -11.52
CA ASN A 104 1.02 -12.46 -11.53
C ASN A 104 2.31 -12.45 -10.72
N ARG A 105 2.91 -13.63 -10.55
CA ARG A 105 4.16 -13.83 -9.80
C ARG A 105 5.32 -12.99 -10.37
N ALA A 106 5.41 -12.83 -11.69
CA ALA A 106 6.50 -12.07 -12.30
C ALA A 106 6.45 -10.58 -11.90
N ASP A 107 5.23 -10.01 -11.72
CA ASP A 107 5.07 -8.64 -11.19
C ASP A 107 5.59 -8.55 -9.77
N VAL A 108 5.25 -9.54 -8.92
CA VAL A 108 5.70 -9.59 -7.52
C VAL A 108 7.23 -9.69 -7.47
N GLU A 109 7.84 -10.58 -8.27
CA GLU A 109 9.30 -10.74 -8.31
C GLU A 109 10.04 -9.48 -8.80
N ARG A 110 9.43 -8.71 -9.69
CA ARG A 110 9.99 -7.41 -10.12
C ARG A 110 10.00 -6.41 -8.97
N LEU A 111 8.90 -6.32 -8.22
CA LEU A 111 8.78 -5.45 -7.05
C LEU A 111 9.74 -5.88 -5.94
N GLU A 112 9.82 -7.18 -5.66
CA GLU A 112 10.74 -7.75 -4.66
C GLU A 112 12.20 -7.43 -4.98
N ARG A 113 12.63 -7.64 -6.24
CA ARG A 113 13.99 -7.29 -6.70
C ARG A 113 14.30 -5.80 -6.61
N ALA A 114 13.30 -4.95 -6.73
CA ALA A 114 13.43 -3.51 -6.54
C ALA A 114 13.44 -3.09 -5.06
N GLY A 115 13.26 -4.01 -4.11
CA GLY A 115 13.24 -3.72 -2.68
C GLY A 115 11.92 -3.11 -2.20
N VAL A 116 10.80 -3.45 -2.86
CA VAL A 116 9.46 -3.17 -2.35
C VAL A 116 9.14 -4.15 -1.23
N SER A 117 8.66 -3.65 -0.10
CA SER A 117 8.51 -4.43 1.14
C SER A 117 7.20 -5.23 1.19
N ALA A 118 6.14 -4.71 0.56
CA ALA A 118 4.82 -5.32 0.60
C ALA A 118 4.01 -4.98 -0.66
N ILE A 119 2.94 -5.74 -0.88
CA ILE A 119 1.98 -5.51 -1.97
C ILE A 119 0.56 -5.47 -1.41
N LEU A 120 -0.30 -4.64 -2.00
CA LEU A 120 -1.72 -4.61 -1.73
C LEU A 120 -2.47 -5.01 -3.01
N VAL A 121 -3.18 -6.14 -2.96
CA VAL A 121 -3.83 -6.75 -4.13
C VAL A 121 -5.29 -7.03 -3.82
N GLY A 122 -6.18 -6.42 -4.57
CA GLY A 122 -7.62 -6.67 -4.49
C GLY A 122 -8.18 -7.28 -5.78
N GLU A 123 -8.11 -6.55 -6.88
CA GLU A 123 -8.78 -6.89 -8.13
C GLU A 123 -8.38 -8.27 -8.67
N THR A 124 -7.10 -8.59 -8.70
CA THR A 124 -6.58 -9.88 -9.18
C THR A 124 -7.15 -11.04 -8.39
N LEU A 125 -7.21 -10.91 -7.05
CA LEU A 125 -7.74 -11.94 -6.16
C LEU A 125 -9.26 -12.08 -6.31
N MET A 126 -9.98 -10.97 -6.36
CA MET A 126 -11.44 -10.96 -6.48
C MET A 126 -11.96 -11.46 -7.83
N ARG A 127 -11.13 -11.43 -8.88
CA ARG A 127 -11.43 -12.00 -10.18
C ARG A 127 -11.12 -13.50 -10.28
N SER A 128 -10.39 -14.05 -9.32
CA SER A 128 -10.04 -15.47 -9.32
C SER A 128 -11.22 -16.32 -8.85
N PRO A 129 -11.48 -17.45 -9.49
CA PRO A 129 -12.45 -18.45 -9.00
C PRO A 129 -12.01 -19.12 -7.69
N ASP A 130 -10.69 -19.12 -7.40
CA ASP A 130 -10.08 -19.65 -6.16
C ASP A 130 -9.09 -18.61 -5.64
N ILE A 131 -9.51 -17.85 -4.61
CA ILE A 131 -8.71 -16.76 -4.03
C ILE A 131 -7.48 -17.32 -3.31
N GLY A 132 -7.61 -18.45 -2.59
CA GLY A 132 -6.51 -19.08 -1.89
C GLY A 132 -5.39 -19.45 -2.84
N ARG A 133 -5.72 -20.16 -3.92
CA ARG A 133 -4.74 -20.51 -4.94
C ARG A 133 -4.13 -19.30 -5.63
N ALA A 134 -4.92 -18.26 -5.89
CA ALA A 134 -4.39 -17.03 -6.48
C ALA A 134 -3.36 -16.33 -5.57
N VAL A 135 -3.55 -16.37 -4.25
CA VAL A 135 -2.56 -15.89 -3.28
C VAL A 135 -1.29 -16.76 -3.33
N GLU A 136 -1.44 -18.09 -3.32
CA GLU A 136 -0.31 -19.02 -3.42
C GLU A 136 0.49 -18.79 -4.71
N ASP A 137 -0.19 -18.63 -5.84
CA ASP A 137 0.43 -18.37 -7.15
C ASP A 137 1.19 -17.03 -7.14
N LEU A 138 0.61 -15.97 -6.59
CA LEU A 138 1.29 -14.66 -6.45
C LEU A 138 2.53 -14.75 -5.56
N LEU A 139 2.47 -15.52 -4.48
CA LEU A 139 3.58 -15.69 -3.54
C LEU A 139 4.60 -16.75 -4.01
N GLY A 140 4.31 -17.49 -5.08
CA GLY A 140 5.16 -18.59 -5.55
C GLY A 140 5.13 -19.82 -4.63
N LEU A 141 4.04 -19.99 -3.88
CA LEU A 141 3.86 -21.12 -2.93
C LEU A 141 3.16 -22.31 -3.58
N THR A 142 3.13 -22.42 -4.91
CA THR A 142 2.50 -23.55 -5.60
C THR A 142 3.03 -24.88 -5.08
N ALA A 143 2.13 -25.77 -4.69
CA ALA A 143 2.40 -27.11 -4.24
C ALA A 143 3.19 -27.91 -5.30
N GLY A 144 4.51 -27.87 -5.20
CA GLY A 144 5.43 -28.49 -6.16
C GLY A 144 6.84 -28.61 -5.65
N SER A 145 7.04 -28.90 -4.34
CA SER A 145 8.29 -29.48 -3.83
C SER A 145 8.12 -30.01 -2.40
N VAL A 146 7.16 -30.90 -2.18
CA VAL A 146 7.40 -31.98 -1.19
C VAL A 146 8.11 -33.06 -1.97
N SER A 147 9.42 -32.93 -2.14
CA SER A 147 10.28 -34.08 -2.47
C SER A 147 10.33 -34.94 -1.23
N GLU A 148 9.78 -36.14 -1.39
CA GLU A 148 9.96 -37.27 -0.50
C GLU A 148 11.47 -37.58 -0.22
#